data_ac137ffea84f177ddc75623786e2fb06
#
_entry.id   ac137ffea84f177ddc75623786e2fb06
#
_cell.length_a   1.000
_cell.length_b   1.000
_cell.length_c   1.000
_cell.angle_alpha   90.00
_cell.angle_beta   90.00
_cell.angle_gamma   90.00
#
_symmetry.space_group_name_H-M   'P 1'
#
loop_
_entity.id
_entity.type
_entity.pdbx_description
1 polymer ?
#
loop_
_entity_poly.entity_id
_entity_poly.type
_entity_poly.pdbx_seq_one_letter_code
_entity_poly.pdbx_strand_id
1 'polypeptide(L)'
;MRQKRFLCLKGIVFAWLFTILLAAGGQHVCFAAEENVPQQTVYDDAALLTPEEIETLESELDAAGEKTGWNILVLTTDDTNGKTMQEYADDFFDAIAENGDGVALLIDMQNREICISTGGIASRYLTGARIEDILNDGYEPISDGEYEQCLSVMLKDVLVYY
;
A
#
# COMPACT_ATOMS: atom_id res chain seq x y z
N MET A 1 25.29 74.38 -23.48
CA MET A 1 24.24 74.57 -22.47
C MET A 1 24.35 73.49 -21.43
N ARG A 2 24.60 73.85 -20.21
CA ARG A 2 24.86 72.99 -19.04
C ARG A 2 23.55 72.68 -18.39
N GLN A 3 23.25 71.38 -18.19
CA GLN A 3 22.29 70.97 -17.18
C GLN A 3 22.78 69.64 -16.56
N LYS A 4 23.39 69.73 -15.45
CA LYS A 4 23.10 69.39 -14.07
C LYS A 4 22.93 67.85 -13.83
N ARG A 5 24.08 67.25 -13.53
CA ARG A 5 24.22 66.02 -12.79
C ARG A 5 24.07 66.33 -11.29
N PHE A 6 22.89 66.21 -10.74
CA PHE A 6 22.68 66.19 -9.29
C PHE A 6 21.37 65.42 -9.06
N LEU A 7 21.44 64.09 -8.98
CA LEU A 7 20.45 63.28 -8.26
C LEU A 7 20.89 61.84 -8.28
N CYS A 8 21.89 61.46 -7.55
CA CYS A 8 22.17 60.01 -7.33
C CYS A 8 22.94 59.72 -6.04
N LEU A 9 22.82 60.54 -5.02
CA LEU A 9 23.56 60.27 -3.77
C LEU A 9 22.68 60.11 -2.54
N LYS A 10 21.36 60.15 -2.67
CA LYS A 10 20.43 59.93 -1.55
C LYS A 10 19.72 58.60 -1.58
N GLY A 11 19.84 57.83 -2.67
CA GLY A 11 19.23 56.51 -2.79
C GLY A 11 20.07 55.34 -2.28
N ILE A 12 21.37 55.52 -2.16
CA ILE A 12 22.29 54.41 -1.84
C ILE A 12 22.40 54.15 -0.34
N VAL A 13 22.16 55.16 0.49
CA VAL A 13 22.26 55.01 1.95
C VAL A 13 21.02 54.32 2.54
N PHE A 14 19.86 54.42 1.86
CA PHE A 14 18.63 53.74 2.33
C PHE A 14 18.52 52.28 1.92
N ALA A 15 19.23 51.88 0.86
CA ALA A 15 19.24 50.49 0.40
C ALA A 15 20.13 49.58 1.29
N TRP A 16 21.10 50.12 1.97
CA TRP A 16 22.00 49.35 2.84
C TRP A 16 21.46 49.08 4.25
N LEU A 17 20.51 49.89 4.71
CA LEU A 17 19.87 49.68 6.02
C LEU A 17 18.73 48.67 5.96
N PHE A 18 18.19 48.35 4.77
CA PHE A 18 17.12 47.37 4.61
C PHE A 18 17.63 45.91 4.41
N THR A 19 18.90 45.76 4.01
CA THR A 19 19.50 44.43 3.79
C THR A 19 20.06 43.79 5.05
N ILE A 20 20.20 44.51 6.15
CA ILE A 20 20.72 43.91 7.43
C ILE A 20 19.60 43.38 8.33
N LEU A 21 18.33 43.71 8.06
CA LEU A 21 17.20 43.27 8.87
C LEU A 21 16.58 41.96 8.40
N LEU A 22 17.06 41.33 7.29
CA LEU A 22 16.57 40.05 6.78
C LEU A 22 17.47 38.86 7.14
N ALA A 23 18.51 39.05 7.94
CA ALA A 23 19.45 37.98 8.31
C ALA A 23 19.12 37.29 9.67
N ALA A 24 17.99 37.65 10.31
CA ALA A 24 17.52 37.00 11.55
C ALA A 24 16.21 36.24 11.38
N GLY A 25 15.87 35.89 10.15
CA GLY A 25 14.77 34.95 9.85
C GLY A 25 15.26 33.53 10.09
N GLY A 26 14.85 32.94 11.21
CA GLY A 26 15.09 31.54 11.52
C GLY A 26 14.69 30.66 10.33
N GLN A 27 15.60 29.78 9.95
CA GLN A 27 15.29 28.70 9.04
C GLN A 27 14.25 27.81 9.73
N HIS A 28 12.97 28.06 9.46
CA HIS A 28 11.96 27.06 9.67
C HIS A 28 12.23 25.94 8.68
N VAL A 29 13.00 24.96 9.11
CA VAL A 29 13.03 23.67 8.46
C VAL A 29 11.62 23.11 8.67
N CYS A 30 10.73 23.33 7.69
CA CYS A 30 9.56 22.50 7.58
C CYS A 30 10.08 21.08 7.30
N PHE A 31 10.18 20.28 8.35
CA PHE A 31 10.07 18.85 8.22
C PHE A 31 8.62 18.64 7.75
N ALA A 32 8.44 18.49 6.45
CA ALA A 32 7.29 17.78 5.94
C ALA A 32 7.48 16.36 6.51
N ALA A 33 6.75 16.01 7.54
CA ALA A 33 6.44 14.62 7.80
C ALA A 33 5.79 14.16 6.49
N GLU A 34 6.43 13.27 5.74
CA GLU A 34 5.71 12.46 4.77
C GLU A 34 4.61 11.80 5.61
N GLU A 35 3.39 12.28 5.46
CA GLU A 35 2.22 11.53 5.89
C GLU A 35 2.30 10.26 5.05
N ASN A 36 2.78 9.19 5.69
CA ASN A 36 2.68 7.85 5.16
C ASN A 36 1.18 7.55 5.13
N VAL A 37 0.55 7.87 3.99
CA VAL A 37 -0.84 7.49 3.75
C VAL A 37 -0.81 5.96 3.77
N PRO A 38 -1.51 5.30 4.71
CA PRO A 38 -1.54 3.84 4.74
C PRO A 38 -1.97 3.37 3.36
N GLN A 39 -1.15 2.55 2.72
CA GLN A 39 -1.51 1.95 1.45
C GLN A 39 -2.68 1.01 1.73
N GLN A 40 -3.77 1.16 1.01
CA GLN A 40 -4.90 0.24 1.14
C GLN A 40 -4.42 -1.18 0.84
N THR A 41 -4.72 -2.10 1.75
CA THR A 41 -4.30 -3.51 1.65
C THR A 41 -5.48 -4.46 1.46
N VAL A 42 -6.71 -4.01 1.78
CA VAL A 42 -7.96 -4.76 1.60
C VAL A 42 -8.81 -4.11 0.52
N TYR A 43 -9.13 -4.87 -0.52
CA TYR A 43 -9.97 -4.47 -1.66
C TYR A 43 -11.17 -5.42 -1.73
N ASP A 44 -12.28 -5.02 -1.12
CA ASP A 44 -13.48 -5.83 -0.97
C ASP A 44 -14.56 -5.44 -2.00
N ASP A 45 -14.28 -5.71 -3.29
CA ASP A 45 -15.19 -5.37 -4.39
C ASP A 45 -16.47 -6.22 -4.39
N ALA A 46 -16.42 -7.44 -3.83
CA ALA A 46 -17.58 -8.30 -3.67
C ALA A 46 -18.46 -7.98 -2.45
N ALA A 47 -18.04 -7.00 -1.63
CA ALA A 47 -18.74 -6.58 -0.41
C ALA A 47 -19.06 -7.76 0.54
N LEU A 48 -18.06 -8.60 0.79
CA LEU A 48 -18.16 -9.77 1.65
C LEU A 48 -17.88 -9.47 3.12
N LEU A 49 -17.15 -8.38 3.38
CA LEU A 49 -16.60 -8.04 4.69
C LEU A 49 -17.39 -6.87 5.33
N THR A 50 -17.56 -6.94 6.63
CA THR A 50 -18.02 -5.79 7.41
C THR A 50 -16.89 -4.78 7.62
N PRO A 51 -17.19 -3.51 7.95
CA PRO A 51 -16.15 -2.52 8.25
C PRO A 51 -15.21 -2.95 9.38
N GLU A 52 -15.71 -3.65 10.39
CA GLU A 52 -14.95 -4.14 11.53
C GLU A 52 -14.00 -5.28 11.13
N GLU A 53 -14.42 -6.14 10.20
CA GLU A 53 -13.59 -7.22 9.63
C GLU A 53 -12.49 -6.64 8.74
N ILE A 54 -12.79 -5.60 7.95
CA ILE A 54 -11.78 -4.88 7.16
C ILE A 54 -10.71 -4.29 8.08
N GLU A 55 -11.10 -3.57 9.15
CA GLU A 55 -10.16 -2.97 10.11
C GLU A 55 -9.27 -4.06 10.77
N THR A 56 -9.84 -5.21 11.08
CA THR A 56 -9.10 -6.35 11.65
C THR A 56 -8.08 -6.89 10.66
N LEU A 57 -8.49 -7.15 9.42
CA LEU A 57 -7.61 -7.64 8.36
C LEU A 57 -6.51 -6.64 8.03
N GLU A 58 -6.81 -5.35 7.90
CA GLU A 58 -5.80 -4.31 7.65
C GLU A 58 -4.73 -4.32 8.75
N SER A 59 -5.12 -4.43 10.02
CA SER A 59 -4.17 -4.53 11.13
C SER A 59 -3.31 -5.80 11.07
N GLU A 60 -3.87 -6.95 10.69
CA GLU A 60 -3.13 -8.20 10.51
C GLU A 60 -2.16 -8.12 9.31
N LEU A 61 -2.60 -7.51 8.20
CA LEU A 61 -1.80 -7.31 6.99
C LEU A 61 -0.63 -6.36 7.22
N ASP A 62 -0.86 -5.26 7.93
CA ASP A 62 0.18 -4.30 8.29
C ASP A 62 1.27 -4.98 9.15
N ALA A 63 0.87 -5.72 10.18
CA ALA A 63 1.81 -6.46 11.02
C ALA A 63 2.59 -7.53 10.24
N ALA A 64 1.94 -8.20 9.28
CA ALA A 64 2.57 -9.17 8.41
C ALA A 64 3.56 -8.50 7.43
N GLY A 65 3.18 -7.37 6.84
CA GLY A 65 4.05 -6.55 5.98
C GLY A 65 5.27 -6.03 6.72
N GLU A 66 5.11 -5.51 7.93
CA GLU A 66 6.23 -5.09 8.78
C GLU A 66 7.20 -6.24 9.09
N LYS A 67 6.67 -7.44 9.34
CA LYS A 67 7.47 -8.63 9.65
C LYS A 67 8.25 -9.13 8.44
N THR A 68 7.64 -9.13 7.27
CA THR A 68 8.16 -9.79 6.07
C THR A 68 8.88 -8.83 5.12
N GLY A 69 8.49 -7.56 5.12
CA GLY A 69 8.86 -6.58 4.11
C GLY A 69 8.13 -6.81 2.77
N TRP A 70 7.06 -7.61 2.76
CA TRP A 70 6.28 -7.94 1.57
C TRP A 70 5.05 -7.04 1.45
N ASN A 71 4.62 -6.82 0.21
CA ASN A 71 3.28 -6.32 -0.06
C ASN A 71 2.29 -7.48 0.09
N ILE A 72 1.34 -7.36 0.99
CA ILE A 72 0.34 -8.39 1.22
C ILE A 72 -1.03 -7.76 1.00
N LEU A 73 -1.76 -8.28 0.02
CA LEU A 73 -3.05 -7.75 -0.39
C LEU A 73 -4.15 -8.78 -0.17
N VAL A 74 -5.32 -8.31 0.22
CA VAL A 74 -6.57 -9.07 0.25
C VAL A 74 -7.49 -8.52 -0.83
N LEU A 75 -8.01 -9.40 -1.67
CA LEU A 75 -8.91 -9.10 -2.77
C LEU A 75 -10.17 -9.93 -2.65
N THR A 76 -11.33 -9.32 -2.83
CA THR A 76 -12.57 -10.05 -3.11
C THR A 76 -13.18 -9.53 -4.40
N THR A 77 -13.77 -10.39 -5.21
CA THR A 77 -14.43 -9.99 -6.46
C THR A 77 -15.63 -10.87 -6.78
N ASP A 78 -16.64 -10.31 -7.41
CA ASP A 78 -17.76 -11.01 -8.04
C ASP A 78 -17.70 -10.99 -9.57
N ASP A 79 -16.68 -10.33 -10.15
CA ASP A 79 -16.44 -10.24 -11.59
C ASP A 79 -14.93 -10.13 -11.89
N THR A 80 -14.37 -11.18 -12.48
CA THR A 80 -12.97 -11.18 -12.92
C THR A 80 -12.76 -10.48 -14.27
N ASN A 81 -13.80 -9.86 -14.85
CA ASN A 81 -13.75 -9.22 -16.15
C ASN A 81 -13.31 -10.16 -17.30
N GLY A 82 -13.67 -11.44 -17.18
CA GLY A 82 -13.35 -12.48 -18.16
C GLY A 82 -11.94 -13.04 -18.09
N LYS A 83 -11.17 -12.67 -17.07
CA LYS A 83 -9.85 -13.25 -16.74
C LYS A 83 -10.03 -14.53 -15.92
N THR A 84 -9.02 -15.38 -15.92
CA THR A 84 -8.90 -16.38 -14.86
C THR A 84 -8.63 -15.70 -13.52
N MET A 85 -8.99 -16.32 -12.40
CA MET A 85 -8.72 -15.73 -11.08
C MET A 85 -7.22 -15.50 -10.84
N GLN A 86 -6.34 -16.36 -11.39
CA GLN A 86 -4.90 -16.15 -11.30
C GLN A 86 -4.47 -14.89 -12.07
N GLU A 87 -4.92 -14.73 -13.33
CA GLU A 87 -4.62 -13.52 -14.11
C GLU A 87 -5.18 -12.25 -13.45
N TYR A 88 -6.36 -12.34 -12.83
CA TYR A 88 -6.95 -11.20 -12.11
C TYR A 88 -6.08 -10.82 -10.90
N ALA A 89 -5.70 -11.80 -10.08
CA ALA A 89 -4.89 -11.56 -8.90
C ALA A 89 -3.47 -11.06 -9.25
N ASP A 90 -2.85 -11.64 -10.29
CA ASP A 90 -1.52 -11.25 -10.79
C ASP A 90 -1.54 -9.79 -11.29
N ASP A 91 -2.47 -9.45 -12.17
CA ASP A 91 -2.59 -8.10 -12.73
C ASP A 91 -2.89 -7.06 -11.65
N PHE A 92 -3.72 -7.42 -10.65
CA PHE A 92 -4.04 -6.53 -9.54
C PHE A 92 -2.83 -6.31 -8.65
N PHE A 93 -2.13 -7.38 -8.30
CA PHE A 93 -0.91 -7.31 -7.48
C PHE A 93 0.17 -6.46 -8.17
N ASP A 94 0.43 -6.71 -9.44
CA ASP A 94 1.44 -5.97 -10.22
C ASP A 94 1.13 -4.46 -10.32
N ALA A 95 -0.15 -4.10 -10.35
CA ALA A 95 -0.57 -2.70 -10.39
C ALA A 95 -0.35 -1.95 -9.07
N ILE A 96 -0.33 -2.67 -7.94
CA ILE A 96 -0.27 -2.08 -6.58
C ILE A 96 1.12 -2.23 -5.96
N ALA A 97 1.78 -3.38 -6.17
CA ALA A 97 3.04 -3.72 -5.52
C ALA A 97 4.24 -2.99 -6.14
N GLU A 98 4.79 -2.00 -5.45
CA GLU A 98 5.89 -1.15 -5.95
C GLU A 98 7.18 -1.93 -6.24
N ASN A 99 7.46 -2.99 -5.46
CA ASN A 99 8.69 -3.79 -5.57
C ASN A 99 8.44 -5.20 -6.12
N GLY A 100 7.20 -5.58 -6.34
CA GLY A 100 6.82 -6.90 -6.84
C GLY A 100 7.07 -8.07 -5.86
N ASP A 101 7.52 -7.80 -4.63
CA ASP A 101 7.71 -8.81 -3.60
C ASP A 101 6.45 -8.91 -2.71
N GLY A 102 5.80 -10.06 -2.70
CA GLY A 102 4.63 -10.24 -1.83
C GLY A 102 3.60 -11.23 -2.35
N VAL A 103 2.38 -11.10 -1.81
CA VAL A 103 1.27 -12.00 -2.11
C VAL A 103 -0.06 -11.25 -2.22
N ALA A 104 -0.96 -11.75 -3.06
CA ALA A 104 -2.38 -11.39 -3.04
C ALA A 104 -3.21 -12.62 -2.69
N LEU A 105 -4.06 -12.48 -1.68
CA LEU A 105 -5.05 -13.47 -1.28
C LEU A 105 -6.39 -13.07 -1.89
N LEU A 106 -6.96 -13.90 -2.76
CA LEU A 106 -8.18 -13.60 -3.51
C LEU A 106 -9.32 -14.55 -3.15
N ILE A 107 -10.50 -14.00 -2.89
CA ILE A 107 -11.78 -14.71 -2.91
C ILE A 107 -12.54 -14.29 -4.17
N ASP A 108 -12.78 -15.24 -5.06
CA ASP A 108 -13.54 -15.07 -6.30
C ASP A 108 -14.94 -15.65 -6.14
N MET A 109 -15.95 -14.79 -5.98
CA MET A 109 -17.35 -15.20 -5.81
C MET A 109 -18.01 -15.58 -7.12
N GLN A 110 -17.48 -15.13 -8.27
CA GLN A 110 -17.99 -15.51 -9.58
C GLN A 110 -17.80 -17.01 -9.81
N ASN A 111 -16.61 -17.53 -9.47
CA ASN A 111 -16.25 -18.93 -9.65
C ASN A 111 -16.38 -19.74 -8.34
N ARG A 112 -16.55 -19.08 -7.20
CA ARG A 112 -16.57 -19.66 -5.85
C ARG A 112 -15.27 -20.40 -5.53
N GLU A 113 -14.18 -19.72 -5.73
CA GLU A 113 -12.83 -20.24 -5.56
C GLU A 113 -11.97 -19.25 -4.76
N ILE A 114 -10.90 -19.75 -4.19
CA ILE A 114 -9.85 -18.95 -3.54
C ILE A 114 -8.53 -19.14 -4.27
N CYS A 115 -7.73 -18.08 -4.31
CA CYS A 115 -6.45 -18.09 -5.01
C CYS A 115 -5.39 -17.34 -4.24
N ILE A 116 -4.13 -17.72 -4.44
CA ILE A 116 -2.96 -16.98 -3.97
C ILE A 116 -2.09 -16.66 -5.18
N SER A 117 -1.87 -15.36 -5.43
CA SER A 117 -0.84 -14.88 -6.33
C SER A 117 0.41 -14.52 -5.55
N THR A 118 1.59 -14.79 -6.10
CA THR A 118 2.87 -14.51 -5.46
C THR A 118 3.80 -13.77 -6.40
N GLY A 119 4.36 -12.64 -5.93
CA GLY A 119 5.35 -11.85 -6.66
C GLY A 119 6.74 -11.91 -6.04
N GLY A 120 7.75 -11.72 -6.88
CA GLY A 120 9.12 -11.52 -6.46
C GLY A 120 9.71 -12.64 -5.58
N ILE A 121 10.28 -12.24 -4.43
CA ILE A 121 10.93 -13.20 -3.52
C ILE A 121 9.92 -14.11 -2.82
N ALA A 122 8.67 -13.70 -2.63
CA ALA A 122 7.65 -14.49 -1.96
C ALA A 122 7.40 -15.83 -2.66
N SER A 123 7.52 -15.89 -3.98
CA SER A 123 7.38 -17.13 -4.76
C SER A 123 8.42 -18.21 -4.43
N ARG A 124 9.52 -17.85 -3.77
CA ARG A 124 10.53 -18.81 -3.29
C ARG A 124 10.14 -19.45 -1.96
N TYR A 125 9.36 -18.73 -1.16
CA TYR A 125 8.84 -19.21 0.11
C TYR A 125 7.54 -19.98 -0.09
N LEU A 126 6.66 -19.46 -0.91
CA LEU A 126 5.35 -20.02 -1.19
C LEU A 126 5.40 -20.87 -2.47
N THR A 127 5.88 -22.08 -2.33
CA THR A 127 5.90 -23.06 -3.43
C THR A 127 4.50 -23.60 -3.69
N GLY A 128 4.26 -24.18 -4.88
CA GLY A 128 2.94 -24.73 -5.22
C GLY A 128 2.35 -25.66 -4.15
N ALA A 129 3.16 -26.54 -3.53
CA ALA A 129 2.71 -27.44 -2.48
C ALA A 129 2.27 -26.65 -1.21
N ARG A 130 3.02 -25.60 -0.83
CA ARG A 130 2.66 -24.77 0.32
C ARG A 130 1.41 -23.94 0.06
N ILE A 131 1.25 -23.43 -1.17
CA ILE A 131 0.04 -22.73 -1.59
C ILE A 131 -1.16 -23.67 -1.51
N GLU A 132 -1.02 -24.93 -1.95
CA GLU A 132 -2.08 -25.93 -1.84
C GLU A 132 -2.46 -26.20 -0.38
N ASP A 133 -1.48 -26.32 0.53
CA ASP A 133 -1.72 -26.46 1.97
C ASP A 133 -2.51 -25.26 2.53
N ILE A 134 -2.09 -24.04 2.23
CA ILE A 134 -2.76 -22.79 2.67
C ILE A 134 -4.20 -22.72 2.16
N LEU A 135 -4.42 -23.04 0.88
CA LEU A 135 -5.76 -23.04 0.29
C LEU A 135 -6.66 -24.11 0.95
N ASN A 136 -6.11 -25.29 1.25
CA ASN A 136 -6.85 -26.35 1.94
C ASN A 136 -7.32 -25.89 3.32
N ASP A 137 -6.48 -25.19 4.09
CA ASP A 137 -6.84 -24.70 5.43
C ASP A 137 -7.89 -23.55 5.34
N GLY A 138 -7.90 -22.78 4.24
CA GLY A 138 -8.93 -21.78 3.96
C GLY A 138 -10.30 -22.35 3.55
N TYR A 139 -10.39 -23.60 3.12
CA TYR A 139 -11.64 -24.17 2.62
C TYR A 139 -12.72 -24.40 3.69
N GLU A 140 -12.35 -24.71 4.93
CA GLU A 140 -13.34 -24.91 6.00
C GLU A 140 -14.08 -23.59 6.30
N PRO A 141 -13.41 -22.47 6.67
CA PRO A 141 -14.10 -21.23 6.98
C PRO A 141 -14.85 -20.64 5.77
N ILE A 142 -14.31 -20.72 4.54
CA ILE A 142 -15.02 -20.18 3.38
C ILE A 142 -16.28 -20.96 3.05
N SER A 143 -16.30 -22.27 3.30
CA SER A 143 -17.49 -23.13 3.10
C SER A 143 -18.62 -22.75 4.04
N ASP A 144 -18.30 -22.24 5.23
CA ASP A 144 -19.24 -21.76 6.25
C ASP A 144 -19.65 -20.30 6.02
N GLY A 145 -19.04 -19.61 5.03
CA GLY A 145 -19.28 -18.20 4.72
C GLY A 145 -18.53 -17.24 5.62
N GLU A 146 -17.52 -17.71 6.35
CA GLU A 146 -16.68 -16.94 7.26
C GLU A 146 -15.47 -16.37 6.49
N TYR A 147 -15.73 -15.34 5.65
CA TYR A 147 -14.76 -14.82 4.68
C TYR A 147 -13.54 -14.18 5.34
N GLU A 148 -13.74 -13.38 6.38
CA GLU A 148 -12.64 -12.78 7.16
C GLU A 148 -11.77 -13.88 7.78
N GLN A 149 -12.37 -14.90 8.38
CA GLN A 149 -11.64 -16.00 9.00
C GLN A 149 -10.84 -16.79 7.96
N CYS A 150 -11.39 -17.01 6.76
CA CYS A 150 -10.67 -17.65 5.66
C CYS A 150 -9.39 -16.88 5.32
N LEU A 151 -9.51 -15.56 5.14
CA LEU A 151 -8.39 -14.68 4.79
C LEU A 151 -7.34 -14.62 5.92
N SER A 152 -7.78 -14.53 7.18
CA SER A 152 -6.90 -14.56 8.36
C SER A 152 -6.14 -15.89 8.49
N VAL A 153 -6.79 -17.03 8.23
CA VAL A 153 -6.14 -18.35 8.23
C VAL A 153 -5.09 -18.40 7.14
N MET A 154 -5.44 -18.04 5.90
CA MET A 154 -4.51 -18.01 4.78
C MET A 154 -3.29 -17.11 5.07
N LEU A 155 -3.51 -15.92 5.64
CA LEU A 155 -2.43 -15.00 6.03
C LEU A 155 -1.51 -15.60 7.10
N LYS A 156 -2.07 -16.24 8.12
CA LYS A 156 -1.30 -16.91 9.19
C LYS A 156 -0.41 -17.99 8.62
N ASP A 157 -0.92 -18.79 7.67
CA ASP A 157 -0.17 -19.86 7.04
C ASP A 157 0.92 -19.35 6.10
N VAL A 158 0.67 -18.25 5.37
CA VAL A 158 1.72 -17.52 4.64
C VAL A 158 2.88 -17.19 5.57
N LEU A 159 2.60 -16.69 6.79
CA LEU A 159 3.62 -16.33 7.79
C LEU A 159 4.33 -17.53 8.44
N VAL A 160 3.74 -18.73 8.37
CA VAL A 160 4.41 -19.98 8.80
C VAL A 160 5.52 -20.38 7.84
N TYR A 161 5.33 -20.10 6.56
CA TYR A 161 6.31 -20.44 5.51
C TYR A 161 7.36 -19.35 5.23
N TYR A 162 7.19 -18.15 5.82
CA TYR A 162 8.18 -17.07 5.77
C TYR A 162 9.34 -17.35 6.74
#